data_7329f7a5f614b931c0a7d889bc3c9f27
#
_entry.id   7329f7a5f614b931c0a7d889bc3c9f27
#
_cell.length_a   1.000
_cell.length_b   1.000
_cell.length_c   1.000
_cell.angle_alpha   90.00
_cell.angle_beta   90.00
_cell.angle_gamma   90.00
#
_symmetry.space_group_name_H-M   'P 1'
#
loop_
_entity.id
_entity.type
_entity.pdbx_description
1 polymer ?
#
loop_
_entity_poly.entity_id
_entity_poly.type
_entity_poly.pdbx_seq_one_letter_code
_entity_poly.pdbx_strand_id
1 'polypeptide(L)'
;MLIEKWLEIDGDQLYCLSTDIKESQETLVLIHGLGESHLCFADVLDWLPNYNLVMFDQCGYGYSPASNISHSTETQANRILKALDLLSIHDCFLLGHSWGGDTSTLICEYDTRGIVRGFINAEGGLHEESIILSQIIADTYSELSTDEFTNWVKGEGFSKRFPMAWGHGAGVKYLSSVRRCEPEVLGQTASEIYGQHATQDIRGVVGWGQIYENLSIPKVYFWGTDSLEGCERAKVFISTLDNVSFEGANHWVQNDPAKFYTEVDKFITGVTNSTKT
;
A
#
# COMPACT_ATOMS: atom_id res chain seq x y z
N MET A 1 -3.09 -11.74 19.92
CA MET A 1 -4.52 -11.36 19.78
C MET A 1 -4.57 -10.05 19.03
N LEU A 2 -5.47 -9.92 18.05
CA LEU A 2 -5.69 -8.66 17.32
C LEU A 2 -6.75 -7.83 18.05
N ILE A 3 -6.54 -6.51 18.09
CA ILE A 3 -7.38 -5.52 18.75
C ILE A 3 -7.86 -4.54 17.68
N GLU A 4 -9.17 -4.44 17.54
CA GLU A 4 -9.79 -3.42 16.67
C GLU A 4 -9.76 -2.06 17.36
N LYS A 5 -9.40 -1.02 16.62
CA LYS A 5 -9.40 0.35 17.09
C LYS A 5 -10.05 1.27 16.07
N TRP A 6 -10.77 2.25 16.57
CA TRP A 6 -11.34 3.35 15.81
C TRP A 6 -10.70 4.65 16.30
N LEU A 7 -10.01 5.33 15.40
CA LEU A 7 -9.29 6.56 15.71
C LEU A 7 -10.05 7.73 15.09
N GLU A 8 -10.31 8.76 15.88
CA GLU A 8 -10.89 10.01 15.37
C GLU A 8 -9.76 10.96 14.99
N ILE A 9 -9.71 11.34 13.71
CA ILE A 9 -8.66 12.17 13.14
C ILE A 9 -9.29 13.24 12.25
N ASP A 10 -9.19 14.50 12.64
CA ASP A 10 -9.73 15.66 11.91
C ASP A 10 -11.23 15.55 11.59
N GLY A 11 -12.01 14.84 12.41
CA GLY A 11 -13.44 14.59 12.20
C GLY A 11 -13.77 13.35 11.36
N ASP A 12 -12.76 12.62 10.87
CA ASP A 12 -12.91 11.34 10.20
C ASP A 12 -12.62 10.18 11.17
N GLN A 13 -13.23 9.03 10.91
CA GLN A 13 -12.94 7.78 11.63
C GLN A 13 -11.99 6.92 10.81
N LEU A 14 -10.86 6.55 11.39
CA LEU A 14 -9.88 5.63 10.80
C LEU A 14 -9.88 4.31 11.58
N TYR A 15 -10.19 3.22 10.90
CA TYR A 15 -10.09 1.87 11.46
C TYR A 15 -8.66 1.36 11.38
N CYS A 16 -8.20 0.75 12.46
CA CYS A 16 -6.99 -0.06 12.43
C CYS A 16 -7.14 -1.34 13.26
N LEU A 17 -6.44 -2.37 12.81
CA LEU A 17 -6.31 -3.64 13.48
C LEU A 17 -4.88 -3.78 13.98
N SER A 18 -4.65 -3.96 15.28
CA SER A 18 -3.31 -4.03 15.85
C SER A 18 -3.14 -5.19 16.81
N THR A 19 -1.90 -5.63 17.00
CA THR A 19 -1.52 -6.43 18.16
C THR A 19 -1.49 -5.54 19.42
N ASP A 20 -1.35 -6.17 20.59
CA ASP A 20 -0.96 -5.45 21.80
C ASP A 20 0.51 -4.98 21.62
N ILE A 21 0.71 -3.65 21.69
CA ILE A 21 2.02 -3.02 21.40
C ILE A 21 2.96 -3.21 22.60
N LYS A 22 4.10 -3.84 22.37
CA LYS A 22 5.14 -4.11 23.38
C LYS A 22 6.41 -3.38 23.03
N GLU A 23 6.98 -2.64 23.97
CA GLU A 23 8.24 -1.90 23.78
C GLU A 23 9.43 -2.79 23.38
N SER A 24 9.39 -4.08 23.72
CA SER A 24 10.47 -5.03 23.42
C SER A 24 10.41 -5.60 21.99
N GLN A 25 9.43 -5.25 21.19
CA GLN A 25 9.23 -5.77 19.84
C GLN A 25 9.26 -4.62 18.81
N GLU A 26 9.85 -4.90 17.65
CA GLU A 26 9.79 -3.98 16.51
C GLU A 26 8.34 -3.80 16.05
N THR A 27 7.99 -2.59 15.64
CA THR A 27 6.64 -2.27 15.14
C THR A 27 6.65 -2.21 13.63
N LEU A 28 5.78 -2.98 13.00
CA LEU A 28 5.50 -2.96 11.57
C LEU A 28 4.10 -2.40 11.30
N VAL A 29 4.05 -1.29 10.59
CA VAL A 29 2.83 -0.65 10.13
C VAL A 29 2.59 -1.07 8.68
N LEU A 30 1.38 -1.59 8.40
CA LEU A 30 1.03 -2.14 7.10
C LEU A 30 -0.09 -1.30 6.46
N ILE A 31 0.12 -0.89 5.21
CA ILE A 31 -0.76 0.01 4.46
C ILE A 31 -1.15 -0.67 3.15
N HIS A 32 -2.43 -0.89 2.98
CA HIS A 32 -3.00 -1.61 1.83
C HIS A 32 -3.07 -0.77 0.55
N GLY A 33 -3.22 -1.44 -0.59
CA GLY A 33 -3.32 -0.85 -1.91
C GLY A 33 -4.72 -0.37 -2.30
N LEU A 34 -4.85 0.12 -3.53
CA LEU A 34 -6.09 0.59 -4.12
C LEU A 34 -7.14 -0.52 -4.15
N GLY A 35 -8.31 -0.28 -3.57
CA GLY A 35 -9.40 -1.25 -3.50
C GLY A 35 -9.18 -2.37 -2.48
N GLU A 36 -8.10 -2.36 -1.72
CA GLU A 36 -7.80 -3.33 -0.67
C GLU A 36 -8.32 -2.90 0.71
N SER A 37 -7.90 -3.60 1.74
CA SER A 37 -8.11 -3.32 3.15
C SER A 37 -7.03 -4.06 3.97
N HIS A 38 -7.04 -3.93 5.29
CA HIS A 38 -6.18 -4.72 6.19
C HIS A 38 -6.18 -6.22 5.89
N LEU A 39 -7.23 -6.73 5.24
CA LEU A 39 -7.36 -8.16 4.89
C LEU A 39 -6.28 -8.65 3.93
N CYS A 40 -5.63 -7.76 3.15
CA CYS A 40 -4.53 -8.18 2.28
C CYS A 40 -3.32 -8.69 3.08
N PHE A 41 -3.21 -8.30 4.35
CA PHE A 41 -2.18 -8.72 5.29
C PHE A 41 -2.68 -9.70 6.37
N ALA A 42 -3.85 -10.34 6.18
CA ALA A 42 -4.47 -11.18 7.21
C ALA A 42 -3.57 -12.32 7.72
N ASP A 43 -2.62 -12.79 6.89
CA ASP A 43 -1.73 -13.90 7.23
C ASP A 43 -0.48 -13.44 8.01
N VAL A 44 -0.26 -12.13 8.19
CA VAL A 44 0.99 -11.59 8.77
C VAL A 44 1.29 -12.12 10.17
N LEU A 45 0.28 -12.36 10.99
CA LEU A 45 0.46 -12.89 12.35
C LEU A 45 1.07 -14.30 12.38
N ASP A 46 0.77 -15.12 11.38
CA ASP A 46 1.28 -16.48 11.29
C ASP A 46 2.78 -16.50 10.97
N TRP A 47 3.26 -15.44 10.29
CA TRP A 47 4.63 -15.33 9.80
C TRP A 47 5.52 -14.42 10.64
N LEU A 48 4.94 -13.37 11.23
CA LEU A 48 5.65 -12.36 12.04
C LEU A 48 5.07 -12.27 13.48
N PRO A 49 5.00 -13.39 14.24
CA PRO A 49 4.35 -13.40 15.55
C PRO A 49 5.08 -12.59 16.63
N ASN A 50 6.35 -12.22 16.39
CA ASN A 50 7.19 -11.49 17.33
C ASN A 50 7.26 -9.99 17.05
N TYR A 51 6.41 -9.48 16.16
CA TYR A 51 6.31 -8.06 15.83
C TYR A 51 5.06 -7.44 16.44
N ASN A 52 5.14 -6.17 16.78
CA ASN A 52 3.97 -5.34 16.91
C ASN A 52 3.45 -5.07 15.50
N LEU A 53 2.19 -5.38 15.24
CA LEU A 53 1.57 -5.21 13.91
C LEU A 53 0.46 -4.18 14.00
N VAL A 54 0.43 -3.25 13.06
CA VAL A 54 -0.62 -2.24 12.92
C VAL A 54 -1.05 -2.17 11.48
N MET A 55 -2.27 -2.53 11.18
CA MET A 55 -2.85 -2.55 9.83
C MET A 55 -3.96 -1.51 9.76
N PHE A 56 -3.81 -0.53 8.88
CA PHE A 56 -4.83 0.50 8.68
C PHE A 56 -5.77 0.15 7.51
N ASP A 57 -7.03 0.49 7.65
CA ASP A 57 -7.92 0.72 6.51
C ASP A 57 -7.92 2.21 6.20
N GLN A 58 -7.43 2.60 5.02
CA GLN A 58 -7.44 4.00 4.60
C GLN A 58 -8.88 4.51 4.43
N CYS A 59 -9.15 5.80 4.64
CA CYS A 59 -10.52 6.34 4.56
C CYS A 59 -11.17 6.05 3.20
N GLY A 60 -12.40 5.53 3.24
CA GLY A 60 -13.15 5.05 2.07
C GLY A 60 -12.92 3.59 1.72
N TYR A 61 -12.08 2.89 2.47
CA TYR A 61 -11.74 1.47 2.26
C TYR A 61 -11.96 0.63 3.50
N GLY A 62 -12.23 -0.66 3.30
CA GLY A 62 -12.39 -1.62 4.39
C GLY A 62 -13.52 -1.24 5.35
N TYR A 63 -13.16 -0.99 6.60
CA TYR A 63 -14.08 -0.51 7.63
C TYR A 63 -14.02 1.01 7.83
N SER A 64 -13.02 1.71 7.32
CA SER A 64 -12.94 3.16 7.43
C SER A 64 -13.96 3.84 6.51
N PRO A 65 -14.86 4.68 7.04
CA PRO A 65 -15.81 5.43 6.21
C PRO A 65 -15.09 6.38 5.23
N ALA A 66 -15.81 6.78 4.18
CA ALA A 66 -15.35 7.85 3.33
C ALA A 66 -15.24 9.17 4.11
N SER A 67 -14.19 9.93 3.81
CA SER A 67 -13.97 11.25 4.40
C SER A 67 -14.84 12.31 3.74
N ASN A 68 -15.26 13.29 4.52
CA ASN A 68 -15.90 14.50 3.99
C ASN A 68 -14.90 15.58 3.55
N ILE A 69 -13.60 15.36 3.76
CA ILE A 69 -12.54 16.35 3.49
C ILE A 69 -11.83 16.01 2.18
N SER A 70 -11.12 14.89 2.12
CA SER A 70 -10.36 14.46 0.96
C SER A 70 -9.93 12.99 1.08
N HIS A 71 -9.75 12.32 -0.06
CA HIS A 71 -9.21 10.97 -0.17
C HIS A 71 -7.86 10.94 -0.90
N SER A 72 -7.24 12.13 -1.12
CA SER A 72 -5.93 12.18 -1.78
C SER A 72 -4.89 11.39 -1.01
N THR A 73 -3.91 10.84 -1.72
CA THR A 73 -2.78 10.09 -1.15
C THR A 73 -2.05 10.89 -0.08
N GLU A 74 -1.89 12.21 -0.29
CA GLU A 74 -1.32 13.13 0.70
C GLU A 74 -2.16 13.19 1.98
N THR A 75 -3.49 13.29 1.85
CA THR A 75 -4.38 13.35 3.02
C THR A 75 -4.38 12.03 3.79
N GLN A 76 -4.35 10.88 3.09
CA GLN A 76 -4.23 9.57 3.72
C GLN A 76 -2.91 9.43 4.49
N ALA A 77 -1.79 9.85 3.90
CA ALA A 77 -0.48 9.84 4.55
C ALA A 77 -0.48 10.66 5.86
N ASN A 78 -1.03 11.88 5.80
CA ASN A 78 -1.14 12.75 6.98
C ASN A 78 -2.04 12.16 8.07
N ARG A 79 -3.14 11.49 7.70
CA ARG A 79 -4.00 10.79 8.68
C ARG A 79 -3.26 9.66 9.38
N ILE A 80 -2.51 8.87 8.64
CA ILE A 80 -1.72 7.77 9.21
C ILE A 80 -0.65 8.31 10.15
N LEU A 81 0.07 9.38 9.81
CA LEU A 81 1.02 10.02 10.72
C LEU A 81 0.37 10.46 12.04
N LYS A 82 -0.82 11.07 11.97
CA LYS A 82 -1.59 11.43 13.18
C LYS A 82 -2.08 10.20 13.95
N ALA A 83 -2.46 9.13 13.24
CA ALA A 83 -2.85 7.87 13.85
C ALA A 83 -1.72 7.23 14.64
N LEU A 84 -0.48 7.28 14.12
CA LEU A 84 0.71 6.79 14.84
C LEU A 84 0.91 7.54 16.16
N ASP A 85 0.68 8.86 16.18
CA ASP A 85 0.73 9.66 17.42
C ASP A 85 -0.33 9.22 18.43
N LEU A 86 -1.58 9.06 17.98
CA LEU A 86 -2.68 8.62 18.85
C LEU A 86 -2.45 7.21 19.43
N LEU A 87 -1.72 6.37 18.66
CA LEU A 87 -1.34 5.03 19.11
C LEU A 87 -0.04 5.02 19.95
N SER A 88 0.59 6.19 20.16
CA SER A 88 1.88 6.33 20.85
C SER A 88 2.99 5.51 20.18
N ILE A 89 2.97 5.41 18.85
CA ILE A 89 4.01 4.75 18.06
C ILE A 89 5.02 5.82 17.65
N HIS A 90 6.21 5.73 18.21
CA HIS A 90 7.29 6.70 18.01
C HIS A 90 8.49 6.10 17.26
N ASP A 91 8.39 4.83 16.89
CA ASP A 91 9.42 4.06 16.18
C ASP A 91 8.73 2.92 15.42
N CYS A 92 8.86 2.87 14.09
CA CYS A 92 8.25 1.82 13.30
C CYS A 92 8.95 1.58 11.96
N PHE A 93 8.66 0.44 11.36
CA PHE A 93 8.88 0.14 9.96
C PHE A 93 7.56 0.25 9.20
N LEU A 94 7.61 0.69 7.94
CA LEU A 94 6.45 0.70 7.06
C LEU A 94 6.55 -0.43 6.05
N LEU A 95 5.42 -1.06 5.75
CA LEU A 95 5.20 -1.91 4.59
C LEU A 95 3.96 -1.41 3.87
N GLY A 96 4.13 -0.90 2.67
CA GLY A 96 3.03 -0.47 1.81
C GLY A 96 2.91 -1.37 0.58
N HIS A 97 1.71 -1.87 0.29
CA HIS A 97 1.43 -2.63 -0.92
C HIS A 97 0.76 -1.74 -1.97
N SER A 98 1.23 -1.76 -3.21
CA SER A 98 0.62 -1.02 -4.33
C SER A 98 0.48 0.47 -3.96
N TRP A 99 -0.69 1.08 -4.12
CA TRP A 99 -0.97 2.45 -3.65
C TRP A 99 -0.61 2.69 -2.17
N GLY A 100 -0.64 1.67 -1.32
CA GLY A 100 -0.13 1.77 0.04
C GLY A 100 1.38 2.04 0.09
N GLY A 101 2.13 1.60 -0.91
CA GLY A 101 3.54 1.96 -1.12
C GLY A 101 3.69 3.45 -1.45
N ASP A 102 2.80 4.02 -2.27
CA ASP A 102 2.80 5.44 -2.62
C ASP A 102 2.42 6.29 -1.40
N THR A 103 1.39 5.87 -0.65
CA THR A 103 1.02 6.50 0.64
C THR A 103 2.17 6.46 1.63
N SER A 104 2.86 5.32 1.75
CA SER A 104 4.03 5.16 2.64
C SER A 104 5.21 6.02 2.21
N THR A 105 5.40 6.21 0.91
CA THR A 105 6.41 7.14 0.37
C THR A 105 6.17 8.57 0.89
N LEU A 106 4.92 9.04 0.86
CA LEU A 106 4.56 10.35 1.38
C LEU A 106 4.64 10.42 2.91
N ILE A 107 4.31 9.32 3.63
CA ILE A 107 4.52 9.26 5.08
C ILE A 107 6.01 9.48 5.40
N CYS A 108 6.90 8.79 4.70
CA CYS A 108 8.35 8.95 4.91
C CYS A 108 8.84 10.38 4.59
N GLU A 109 8.31 11.00 3.52
CA GLU A 109 8.65 12.38 3.14
C GLU A 109 8.18 13.39 4.18
N TYR A 110 7.01 13.19 4.77
CA TYR A 110 6.42 14.10 5.76
C TYR A 110 6.83 13.81 7.19
N ASP A 111 7.52 12.70 7.43
CA ASP A 111 8.00 12.34 8.78
C ASP A 111 9.20 13.19 9.21
N THR A 112 8.93 14.37 9.72
CA THR A 112 9.96 15.30 10.25
C THR A 112 10.50 14.86 11.61
N ARG A 113 9.95 13.82 12.24
CA ARG A 113 10.29 13.36 13.58
C ARG A 113 11.19 12.13 13.57
N GLY A 114 11.36 11.47 12.41
CA GLY A 114 12.17 10.27 12.28
C GLY A 114 11.54 9.05 12.94
N ILE A 115 10.20 8.95 12.89
CA ILE A 115 9.45 7.80 13.42
C ILE A 115 9.69 6.56 12.54
N VAL A 116 9.83 6.76 11.23
CA VAL A 116 10.01 5.68 10.27
C VAL A 116 11.48 5.31 10.15
N ARG A 117 11.85 4.14 10.66
CA ARG A 117 13.22 3.60 10.62
C ARG A 117 13.58 2.91 9.33
N GLY A 118 12.61 2.41 8.60
CA GLY A 118 12.81 1.74 7.33
C GLY A 118 11.49 1.47 6.62
N PHE A 119 11.56 1.32 5.29
CA PHE A 119 10.39 1.26 4.44
C PHE A 119 10.50 0.14 3.39
N ILE A 120 9.49 -0.72 3.35
CA ILE A 120 9.29 -1.75 2.33
C ILE A 120 8.17 -1.29 1.41
N ASN A 121 8.51 -0.97 0.17
CA ASN A 121 7.54 -0.65 -0.86
C ASN A 121 7.29 -1.91 -1.71
N ALA A 122 6.13 -2.53 -1.55
CA ALA A 122 5.75 -3.73 -2.29
C ALA A 122 4.83 -3.33 -3.45
N GLU A 123 5.36 -3.33 -4.67
CA GLU A 123 4.60 -3.05 -5.90
C GLU A 123 3.97 -1.64 -5.98
N GLY A 124 4.53 -0.63 -5.29
CA GLY A 124 4.04 0.74 -5.40
C GLY A 124 4.26 1.34 -6.79
N GLY A 125 3.45 2.33 -7.14
CA GLY A 125 3.38 2.94 -8.47
C GLY A 125 4.51 3.93 -8.75
N LEU A 126 5.76 3.49 -8.75
CA LEU A 126 6.93 4.36 -8.89
C LEU A 126 7.23 4.77 -10.35
N HIS A 127 6.69 4.05 -11.34
CA HIS A 127 6.98 4.24 -12.75
C HIS A 127 5.69 4.21 -13.58
N GLU A 128 5.62 4.98 -14.67
CA GLU A 128 4.44 5.08 -15.53
C GLU A 128 3.93 3.73 -16.06
N GLU A 129 4.84 2.79 -16.34
CA GLU A 129 4.47 1.45 -16.83
C GLU A 129 3.85 0.56 -15.74
N SER A 130 3.98 0.90 -14.45
CA SER A 130 3.47 0.08 -13.33
C SER A 130 2.08 0.48 -12.83
N ILE A 131 1.44 1.54 -13.36
CA ILE A 131 0.16 2.05 -12.88
C ILE A 131 -1.06 1.69 -13.76
N ILE A 132 -0.96 0.60 -14.53
CA ILE A 132 -1.98 0.16 -15.51
C ILE A 132 -3.34 -0.15 -14.84
N LEU A 133 -3.33 -0.76 -13.65
CA LEU A 133 -4.57 -1.05 -12.91
C LEU A 133 -5.36 0.22 -12.61
N SER A 134 -4.66 1.24 -12.12
CA SER A 134 -5.28 2.53 -11.79
C SER A 134 -5.80 3.24 -13.04
N GLN A 135 -5.09 3.15 -14.17
CA GLN A 135 -5.57 3.68 -15.46
C GLN A 135 -6.92 3.07 -15.84
N ILE A 136 -7.03 1.74 -15.82
CA ILE A 136 -8.26 1.05 -16.22
C ILE A 136 -9.44 1.47 -15.34
N ILE A 137 -9.23 1.62 -14.03
CA ILE A 137 -10.28 2.06 -13.10
C ILE A 137 -10.63 3.53 -13.35
N ALA A 138 -9.64 4.40 -13.55
CA ALA A 138 -9.84 5.82 -13.83
C ALA A 138 -10.61 6.06 -15.14
N ASP A 139 -10.22 5.36 -16.21
CA ASP A 139 -10.92 5.44 -17.51
C ASP A 139 -12.39 5.00 -17.35
N THR A 140 -12.63 3.86 -16.69
CA THR A 140 -13.99 3.36 -16.44
C THR A 140 -14.80 4.34 -15.58
N TYR A 141 -14.18 4.94 -14.56
CA TYR A 141 -14.83 5.95 -13.70
C TYR A 141 -15.22 7.21 -14.50
N SER A 142 -14.36 7.64 -15.43
CA SER A 142 -14.62 8.81 -16.26
C SER A 142 -15.72 8.61 -17.33
N GLU A 143 -15.92 7.36 -17.78
CA GLU A 143 -16.86 7.00 -18.84
C GLU A 143 -18.27 6.69 -18.34
N LEU A 144 -18.39 6.23 -17.09
CA LEU A 144 -19.67 5.79 -16.52
C LEU A 144 -20.28 6.87 -15.62
N SER A 145 -21.62 6.88 -15.52
CA SER A 145 -22.30 7.62 -14.46
C SER A 145 -22.00 7.02 -13.09
N THR A 146 -22.22 7.78 -12.02
CA THR A 146 -21.99 7.31 -10.62
C THR A 146 -22.69 5.98 -10.33
N ASP A 147 -23.94 5.83 -10.77
CA ASP A 147 -24.71 4.60 -10.54
C ASP A 147 -24.15 3.41 -11.34
N GLU A 148 -23.77 3.65 -12.60
CA GLU A 148 -23.16 2.62 -13.46
C GLU A 148 -21.79 2.20 -12.93
N PHE A 149 -20.97 3.14 -12.50
CA PHE A 149 -19.68 2.83 -11.90
C PHE A 149 -19.83 2.07 -10.58
N THR A 150 -20.79 2.46 -9.73
CA THR A 150 -21.13 1.73 -8.52
C THR A 150 -21.52 0.28 -8.82
N ASN A 151 -22.39 0.09 -9.81
CA ASN A 151 -22.79 -1.25 -10.24
C ASN A 151 -21.61 -2.05 -10.84
N TRP A 152 -20.70 -1.39 -11.55
CA TRP A 152 -19.50 -2.01 -12.08
C TRP A 152 -18.57 -2.49 -10.96
N VAL A 153 -18.31 -1.67 -9.92
CA VAL A 153 -17.45 -2.00 -8.78
C VAL A 153 -18.06 -3.10 -7.89
N LYS A 154 -19.32 -2.93 -7.51
CA LYS A 154 -20.00 -3.85 -6.57
C LYS A 154 -20.46 -5.16 -7.23
N GLY A 155 -20.68 -5.14 -8.54
CA GLY A 155 -21.18 -6.26 -9.34
C GLY A 155 -20.07 -7.12 -9.96
N GLU A 156 -20.37 -7.63 -11.16
CA GLU A 156 -19.46 -8.50 -11.91
C GLU A 156 -18.53 -7.74 -12.87
N GLY A 157 -18.75 -6.45 -13.11
CA GLY A 157 -17.98 -5.67 -14.07
C GLY A 157 -16.51 -5.65 -13.71
N PHE A 158 -16.21 -5.32 -12.46
CA PHE A 158 -14.84 -5.29 -11.93
C PHE A 158 -14.17 -6.67 -12.03
N SER A 159 -14.82 -7.73 -11.54
CA SER A 159 -14.25 -9.09 -11.57
C SER A 159 -14.05 -9.65 -12.97
N LYS A 160 -14.90 -9.28 -13.93
CA LYS A 160 -14.74 -9.64 -15.35
C LYS A 160 -13.57 -8.91 -16.01
N ARG A 161 -13.30 -7.68 -15.57
CA ARG A 161 -12.19 -6.87 -16.12
C ARG A 161 -10.83 -7.31 -15.64
N PHE A 162 -10.74 -7.86 -14.43
CA PHE A 162 -9.49 -8.29 -13.79
C PHE A 162 -9.48 -9.78 -13.43
N PRO A 163 -9.70 -10.70 -14.38
CA PRO A 163 -9.80 -12.13 -14.07
C PRO A 163 -8.50 -12.73 -13.50
N MET A 164 -7.34 -12.14 -13.83
CA MET A 164 -6.04 -12.61 -13.33
C MET A 164 -5.87 -12.43 -11.81
N ALA A 165 -6.62 -11.50 -11.21
CA ALA A 165 -6.59 -11.28 -9.76
C ALA A 165 -7.24 -12.43 -8.97
N TRP A 166 -8.03 -13.30 -9.61
CA TRP A 166 -8.92 -14.22 -8.92
C TRP A 166 -8.39 -15.65 -8.73
N GLY A 167 -7.27 -15.98 -9.35
CA GLY A 167 -6.70 -17.34 -9.31
C GLY A 167 -5.98 -17.72 -8.01
N HIS A 168 -5.72 -16.76 -7.10
CA HIS A 168 -4.90 -16.96 -5.91
C HIS A 168 -5.58 -16.36 -4.66
N GLY A 169 -5.13 -16.77 -3.46
CA GLY A 169 -5.72 -16.35 -2.19
C GLY A 169 -5.84 -14.83 -2.01
N ALA A 170 -4.83 -14.06 -2.44
CA ALA A 170 -4.89 -12.61 -2.40
C ALA A 170 -5.96 -12.02 -3.31
N GLY A 171 -6.20 -12.61 -4.49
CA GLY A 171 -7.28 -12.17 -5.39
C GLY A 171 -8.67 -12.29 -4.77
N VAL A 172 -8.92 -13.33 -3.98
CA VAL A 172 -10.18 -13.50 -3.23
C VAL A 172 -10.31 -12.43 -2.15
N LYS A 173 -9.23 -12.14 -1.41
CA LYS A 173 -9.18 -11.07 -0.40
C LYS A 173 -9.42 -9.70 -1.06
N TYR A 174 -8.78 -9.46 -2.21
CA TYR A 174 -8.93 -8.24 -2.99
C TYR A 174 -10.38 -8.01 -3.44
N LEU A 175 -11.02 -9.00 -4.06
CA LEU A 175 -12.41 -8.90 -4.49
C LEU A 175 -13.36 -8.63 -3.32
N SER A 176 -13.10 -9.27 -2.17
CA SER A 176 -13.88 -9.02 -0.96
C SER A 176 -13.73 -7.58 -0.46
N SER A 177 -12.51 -7.03 -0.53
CA SER A 177 -12.21 -5.66 -0.12
C SER A 177 -12.81 -4.63 -1.08
N VAL A 178 -12.64 -4.80 -2.40
CA VAL A 178 -13.20 -3.90 -3.43
C VAL A 178 -14.71 -3.75 -3.28
N ARG A 179 -15.41 -4.83 -2.96
CA ARG A 179 -16.87 -4.77 -2.75
C ARG A 179 -17.28 -3.97 -1.51
N ARG A 180 -16.36 -3.71 -0.58
CA ARG A 180 -16.59 -2.90 0.62
C ARG A 180 -16.15 -1.45 0.47
N CYS A 181 -15.24 -1.14 -0.46
CA CYS A 181 -14.80 0.24 -0.67
C CYS A 181 -15.95 1.13 -1.16
N GLU A 182 -15.85 2.42 -0.90
CA GLU A 182 -16.74 3.40 -1.52
C GLU A 182 -16.36 3.58 -3.00
N PRO A 183 -17.27 3.29 -3.97
CA PRO A 183 -16.92 3.31 -5.39
C PRO A 183 -16.39 4.66 -5.87
N GLU A 184 -16.98 5.76 -5.42
CA GLU A 184 -16.54 7.10 -5.78
C GLU A 184 -15.11 7.36 -5.31
N VAL A 185 -14.77 6.94 -4.07
CA VAL A 185 -13.39 7.05 -3.53
C VAL A 185 -12.42 6.22 -4.35
N LEU A 186 -12.81 4.99 -4.74
CA LEU A 186 -11.99 4.14 -5.60
C LEU A 186 -11.68 4.82 -6.94
N GLY A 187 -12.70 5.40 -7.58
CA GLY A 187 -12.55 6.12 -8.85
C GLY A 187 -11.67 7.37 -8.73
N GLN A 188 -11.89 8.18 -7.70
CA GLN A 188 -11.09 9.38 -7.41
C GLN A 188 -9.63 9.02 -7.14
N THR A 189 -9.37 8.03 -6.29
CA THR A 189 -8.00 7.59 -5.98
C THR A 189 -7.30 7.01 -7.21
N ALA A 190 -8.00 6.19 -8.01
CA ALA A 190 -7.45 5.66 -9.25
C ALA A 190 -7.08 6.79 -10.23
N SER A 191 -7.92 7.83 -10.33
CA SER A 191 -7.66 9.00 -11.18
C SER A 191 -6.47 9.81 -10.70
N GLU A 192 -6.28 9.95 -9.39
CA GLU A 192 -5.10 10.60 -8.82
C GLU A 192 -3.81 9.82 -9.14
N ILE A 193 -3.82 8.50 -8.94
CA ILE A 193 -2.66 7.63 -9.25
C ILE A 193 -2.34 7.72 -10.74
N TYR A 194 -3.35 7.59 -11.60
CA TYR A 194 -3.16 7.69 -13.04
C TYR A 194 -2.66 9.10 -13.44
N GLY A 195 -3.12 10.14 -12.76
CA GLY A 195 -2.67 11.52 -12.95
C GLY A 195 -1.16 11.72 -12.71
N GLN A 196 -0.50 10.80 -11.99
CA GLN A 196 0.96 10.84 -11.78
C GLN A 196 1.74 10.69 -13.10
N HIS A 197 1.15 10.17 -14.17
CA HIS A 197 1.76 10.21 -15.51
C HIS A 197 2.19 11.61 -15.93
N ALA A 198 1.45 12.65 -15.53
CA ALA A 198 1.79 14.03 -15.86
C ALA A 198 3.02 14.56 -15.09
N THR A 199 3.49 13.85 -14.07
CA THR A 199 4.60 14.24 -13.20
C THR A 199 5.90 13.51 -13.51
N GLN A 200 5.88 12.59 -14.48
CA GLN A 200 7.02 11.74 -14.81
C GLN A 200 8.22 12.52 -15.34
N ASP A 201 9.39 12.05 -15.02
CA ASP A 201 10.64 12.52 -15.62
C ASP A 201 10.92 11.81 -16.96
N ILE A 202 12.05 12.13 -17.60
CA ILE A 202 12.45 11.53 -18.88
C ILE A 202 12.66 10.01 -18.82
N ARG A 203 12.85 9.44 -17.64
CA ARG A 203 12.98 8.00 -17.41
C ARG A 203 11.65 7.30 -17.29
N GLY A 204 10.54 8.04 -17.12
CA GLY A 204 9.21 7.53 -16.84
C GLY A 204 8.94 7.36 -15.34
N VAL A 205 9.83 7.86 -14.47
CA VAL A 205 9.66 7.82 -13.01
C VAL A 205 8.65 8.88 -12.62
N VAL A 206 7.52 8.49 -12.04
CA VAL A 206 6.46 9.42 -11.62
C VAL A 206 6.85 10.19 -10.36
N GLY A 207 6.11 11.25 -10.01
CA GLY A 207 6.46 12.14 -8.90
C GLY A 207 6.71 11.40 -7.58
N TRP A 208 5.87 10.43 -7.23
CA TRP A 208 6.07 9.60 -6.03
C TRP A 208 7.32 8.71 -6.14
N GLY A 209 7.64 8.22 -7.34
CA GLY A 209 8.87 7.48 -7.59
C GLY A 209 10.12 8.33 -7.39
N GLN A 210 10.07 9.61 -7.83
CA GLN A 210 11.15 10.57 -7.62
C GLN A 210 11.33 10.89 -6.12
N ILE A 211 10.23 11.02 -5.36
CA ILE A 211 10.29 11.17 -3.90
C ILE A 211 10.92 9.92 -3.29
N TYR A 212 10.44 8.71 -3.68
CA TYR A 212 10.99 7.45 -3.17
C TYR A 212 12.50 7.34 -3.38
N GLU A 213 13.02 7.64 -4.58
CA GLU A 213 14.46 7.64 -4.86
C GLU A 213 15.24 8.51 -3.86
N ASN A 214 14.70 9.67 -3.49
CA ASN A 214 15.37 10.68 -2.67
C ASN A 214 15.21 10.48 -1.16
N LEU A 215 14.37 9.55 -0.69
CA LEU A 215 14.27 9.24 0.73
C LEU A 215 15.63 8.76 1.27
N SER A 216 16.06 9.34 2.39
CA SER A 216 17.35 9.04 3.02
C SER A 216 17.30 7.85 4.00
N ILE A 217 16.11 7.35 4.33
CA ILE A 217 15.94 6.20 5.22
C ILE A 217 16.27 4.88 4.51
N PRO A 218 16.64 3.82 5.23
CA PRO A 218 16.71 2.47 4.70
C PRO A 218 15.39 2.08 4.02
N LYS A 219 15.45 1.65 2.76
CA LYS A 219 14.27 1.27 1.99
C LYS A 219 14.59 0.16 1.02
N VAL A 220 13.56 -0.61 0.65
CA VAL A 220 13.66 -1.69 -0.33
C VAL A 220 12.37 -1.77 -1.14
N TYR A 221 12.50 -2.06 -2.45
CA TYR A 221 11.37 -2.26 -3.34
C TYR A 221 11.16 -3.76 -3.62
N PHE A 222 9.97 -4.27 -3.32
CA PHE A 222 9.57 -5.65 -3.59
C PHE A 222 8.71 -5.69 -4.85
N TRP A 223 9.01 -6.60 -5.78
CA TRP A 223 8.27 -6.70 -7.04
C TRP A 223 8.18 -8.11 -7.60
N GLY A 224 7.07 -8.40 -8.29
CA GLY A 224 6.84 -9.68 -8.95
C GLY A 224 7.33 -9.64 -10.40
N THR A 225 8.01 -10.70 -10.84
CA THR A 225 8.53 -10.74 -12.21
C THR A 225 7.43 -10.73 -13.27
N ASP A 226 6.27 -11.35 -12.97
CA ASP A 226 5.11 -11.36 -13.88
C ASP A 226 4.31 -10.05 -13.84
N SER A 227 4.40 -9.31 -12.73
CA SER A 227 3.75 -8.00 -12.58
C SER A 227 4.28 -6.99 -13.61
N LEU A 228 5.57 -7.06 -13.91
CA LEU A 228 6.24 -6.15 -14.83
C LEU A 228 6.57 -6.80 -16.19
N GLU A 229 5.86 -7.87 -16.58
CA GLU A 229 6.02 -8.45 -17.91
C GLU A 229 5.71 -7.39 -18.97
N GLY A 230 6.67 -7.13 -19.88
CA GLY A 230 6.56 -6.09 -20.90
C GLY A 230 6.89 -4.66 -20.45
N CYS A 231 7.17 -4.43 -19.15
CA CYS A 231 7.50 -3.12 -18.58
C CYS A 231 9.04 -2.91 -18.49
N GLU A 232 9.71 -2.85 -19.61
CA GLU A 232 11.18 -2.87 -19.65
C GLU A 232 11.82 -1.61 -19.04
N ARG A 233 11.21 -0.44 -19.20
CA ARG A 233 11.72 0.82 -18.61
C ARG A 233 11.57 0.81 -17.09
N ALA A 234 10.45 0.29 -16.58
CA ALA A 234 10.24 0.11 -15.16
C ALA A 234 11.27 -0.85 -14.55
N LYS A 235 11.56 -1.98 -15.20
CA LYS A 235 12.60 -2.91 -14.76
C LYS A 235 13.98 -2.27 -14.71
N VAL A 236 14.35 -1.46 -15.70
CA VAL A 236 15.61 -0.72 -15.71
C VAL A 236 15.67 0.23 -14.51
N PHE A 237 14.59 0.99 -14.26
CA PHE A 237 14.53 1.88 -13.10
C PHE A 237 14.65 1.10 -11.79
N ILE A 238 13.86 0.04 -11.60
CA ILE A 238 13.87 -0.76 -10.38
C ILE A 238 15.25 -1.38 -10.12
N SER A 239 15.98 -1.74 -11.17
CA SER A 239 17.35 -2.28 -11.02
C SER A 239 18.36 -1.28 -10.44
N THR A 240 18.02 0.01 -10.40
CA THR A 240 18.82 1.06 -9.74
C THR A 240 18.52 1.22 -8.25
N LEU A 241 17.46 0.58 -7.77
CA LEU A 241 17.02 0.62 -6.38
C LEU A 241 17.52 -0.60 -5.61
N ASP A 242 17.58 -0.50 -4.28
CA ASP A 242 17.62 -1.69 -3.44
C ASP A 242 16.28 -2.43 -3.64
N ASN A 243 16.34 -3.66 -4.17
CA ASN A 243 15.12 -4.36 -4.54
C ASN A 243 15.20 -5.88 -4.29
N VAL A 244 14.03 -6.50 -4.16
CA VAL A 244 13.85 -7.97 -4.08
C VAL A 244 12.82 -8.38 -5.12
N SER A 245 13.18 -9.30 -6.00
CA SER A 245 12.28 -9.89 -6.99
C SER A 245 11.62 -11.17 -6.47
N PHE A 246 10.35 -11.33 -6.79
CA PHE A 246 9.56 -12.54 -6.53
C PHE A 246 9.26 -13.22 -7.85
N GLU A 247 10.01 -14.27 -8.15
CA GLU A 247 9.93 -15.01 -9.41
C GLU A 247 8.55 -15.64 -9.61
N GLY A 248 7.92 -15.40 -10.76
CA GLY A 248 6.58 -15.89 -11.10
C GLY A 248 5.45 -15.22 -10.31
N ALA A 249 5.74 -14.20 -9.50
CA ALA A 249 4.71 -13.48 -8.78
C ALA A 249 4.13 -12.35 -9.65
N ASN A 250 2.81 -12.20 -9.54
CA ASN A 250 2.09 -11.05 -10.09
C ASN A 250 2.12 -9.87 -9.08
N HIS A 251 1.27 -8.87 -9.29
CA HIS A 251 1.14 -7.68 -8.44
C HIS A 251 0.92 -7.98 -6.94
N TRP A 252 0.41 -9.16 -6.58
CA TRP A 252 0.25 -9.60 -5.19
C TRP A 252 1.43 -10.50 -4.78
N VAL A 253 2.61 -9.89 -4.59
CA VAL A 253 3.83 -10.60 -4.17
C VAL A 253 3.66 -11.35 -2.84
N GLN A 254 2.72 -10.94 -2.00
CA GLN A 254 2.33 -11.61 -0.76
C GLN A 254 1.53 -12.93 -0.96
N ASN A 255 1.26 -13.34 -2.20
CA ASN A 255 0.65 -14.65 -2.50
C ASN A 255 1.55 -15.83 -2.09
N ASP A 256 2.86 -15.62 -2.00
CA ASP A 256 3.79 -16.53 -1.33
C ASP A 256 4.18 -15.93 0.03
N PRO A 257 3.35 -16.12 1.07
CA PRO A 257 3.57 -15.46 2.35
C PRO A 257 4.85 -15.93 3.03
N ALA A 258 5.30 -17.17 2.79
CA ALA A 258 6.53 -17.69 3.37
C ALA A 258 7.74 -16.91 2.86
N LYS A 259 7.87 -16.74 1.56
CA LYS A 259 8.96 -15.97 0.95
C LYS A 259 8.82 -14.48 1.28
N PHE A 260 7.61 -13.93 1.13
CA PHE A 260 7.35 -12.52 1.33
C PHE A 260 7.72 -12.06 2.74
N TYR A 261 7.16 -12.68 3.78
CA TYR A 261 7.44 -12.29 5.17
C TYR A 261 8.85 -12.66 5.64
N THR A 262 9.49 -13.66 5.01
CA THR A 262 10.93 -13.91 5.25
C THR A 262 11.79 -12.73 4.77
N GLU A 263 11.51 -12.16 3.59
CA GLU A 263 12.25 -10.99 3.11
C GLU A 263 11.92 -9.73 3.93
N VAL A 264 10.67 -9.58 4.41
CA VAL A 264 10.29 -8.51 5.35
C VAL A 264 11.12 -8.60 6.64
N ASP A 265 11.19 -9.79 7.27
CA ASP A 265 11.96 -10.02 8.49
C ASP A 265 13.46 -9.74 8.30
N LYS A 266 14.04 -10.21 7.20
CA LYS A 266 15.44 -9.96 6.84
C LYS A 266 15.75 -8.45 6.74
N PHE A 267 14.88 -7.68 6.06
CA PHE A 267 15.07 -6.25 5.93
C PHE A 267 15.03 -5.56 7.30
N ILE A 268 13.99 -5.81 8.11
CA ILE A 268 13.83 -5.20 9.43
C ILE A 268 15.02 -5.55 10.34
N THR A 269 15.38 -6.84 10.39
CA THR A 269 16.52 -7.31 11.19
C THR A 269 17.83 -6.68 10.73
N GLY A 270 18.04 -6.54 9.43
CA GLY A 270 19.22 -5.90 8.85
C GLY A 270 19.37 -4.44 9.29
N VAL A 271 18.29 -3.66 9.19
CA VAL A 271 18.27 -2.26 9.63
C VAL A 271 18.48 -2.14 11.13
N THR A 272 17.78 -2.95 11.93
CA THR A 272 17.89 -2.93 13.39
C THR A 272 19.33 -3.24 13.87
N ASN A 273 20.01 -4.16 13.23
CA ASN A 273 21.38 -4.51 13.59
C ASN A 273 22.39 -3.42 13.19
N SER A 274 22.17 -2.74 12.06
CA SER A 274 23.07 -1.66 11.61
C SER A 274 23.02 -0.40 12.50
N THR A 275 21.91 -0.18 13.22
CA THR A 275 21.78 0.96 14.15
C THR A 275 22.36 0.70 15.54
N LYS A 276 22.71 -0.55 15.87
CA LYS A 276 23.33 -0.93 17.17
C LYS A 276 24.87 -0.91 17.14
N THR A 277 25.46 -0.73 15.96
CA THR A 277 26.92 -0.63 15.78
C THR A 277 27.35 0.82 15.65
#